data_6b9139e0e3874227e52a5964e6117235
#
_entry.id   6b9139e0e3874227e52a5964e6117235
#
_cell.length_a   1.000
_cell.length_b   1.000
_cell.length_c   1.000
_cell.angle_alpha   90.00
_cell.angle_beta   90.00
_cell.angle_gamma   90.00
#
_symmetry.space_group_name_H-M   'P 1'
#
loop_
_entity.id
_entity.type
_entity.pdbx_description
1 polymer ?
#
loop_
_entity_poly.entity_id
_entity_poly.type
_entity_poly.pdbx_seq_one_letter_code
_entity_poly.pdbx_strand_id
1 'polypeptide(L)'
;MTTPDQDPCPSSRSDEPESEVATQEATPQDDPPLFEKCHRFFDPSGDYARVKEADLYPYFRPIEESEGSRAVMNGNELVMAGSNNYLGLTSDPRVKEAAQEATAKYGTGCTGSRFLNGTLDLHLELEERLADFMGKDKAVLFSTGYMTNEGVLEAVAGRGDIIFSDKDNHACIVAGTQTSLAETRRYRHNDLDHLRTMLERAHDERPDAGKLIATDGVFSMSGKIARVPELLDLADEFDAALMLDDAHAIGVVGPGGRGSASTFGRKDDVHLITGTFSKSFASIGGFCVGDRDVVEYIRHKASTHVFSASMPPSTVATVLKSLEILQDEPGRLDRLHEISDYMRDGFRNLGFDVWESETPIIPVVIGDMEQCFRFWRELIDEGVFVNAVVPPAVPKGQALMRTSYMATHTDEELDHILDAFHKVGKKLGVIGTNGHG
;
A
#
# COMPACT_ATOMS: atom_id res chain seq x y z
N MET A 1 15.84 -65.94 10.20
CA MET A 1 14.48 -66.24 10.59
C MET A 1 13.59 -65.16 10.01
N THR A 2 12.96 -65.54 8.91
CA THR A 2 11.65 -65.21 8.32
C THR A 2 11.19 -63.76 8.33
N THR A 3 11.31 -63.14 7.21
CA THR A 3 10.51 -62.00 6.70
C THR A 3 9.08 -62.47 6.43
N PRO A 4 8.04 -61.68 6.68
CA PRO A 4 6.72 -61.90 6.12
C PRO A 4 6.50 -61.07 4.84
N ASP A 5 5.85 -61.73 3.93
CA ASP A 5 5.43 -61.38 2.59
C ASP A 5 4.69 -60.06 2.46
N GLN A 6 4.97 -59.37 1.36
CA GLN A 6 4.13 -58.29 0.83
C GLN A 6 3.08 -58.91 -0.13
N ASP A 7 1.81 -58.75 0.22
CA ASP A 7 0.73 -59.00 -0.72
C ASP A 7 0.46 -57.74 -1.59
N PRO A 8 0.20 -57.89 -2.89
CA PRO A 8 -0.08 -56.80 -3.78
C PRO A 8 -1.56 -56.36 -3.69
N CYS A 9 -1.75 -55.07 -3.56
CA CYS A 9 -3.04 -54.37 -3.63
C CYS A 9 -3.67 -54.51 -5.02
N PRO A 10 -4.92 -54.96 -5.18
CA PRO A 10 -5.57 -55.04 -6.48
C PRO A 10 -6.09 -53.71 -6.96
N SER A 11 -5.64 -53.29 -8.12
CA SER A 11 -6.21 -52.21 -8.91
C SER A 11 -7.56 -52.61 -9.50
N SER A 12 -8.64 -52.04 -9.05
CA SER A 12 -9.88 -51.99 -9.81
C SER A 12 -10.50 -50.60 -9.65
N ARG A 13 -10.22 -49.71 -10.58
CA ARG A 13 -11.08 -48.54 -10.81
C ARG A 13 -12.34 -49.01 -11.48
N SER A 14 -13.44 -48.96 -10.75
CA SER A 14 -14.77 -49.01 -11.32
C SER A 14 -15.10 -47.63 -11.86
N ASP A 15 -15.34 -47.55 -13.16
CA ASP A 15 -15.96 -46.42 -13.84
C ASP A 15 -17.38 -46.23 -13.29
N GLU A 16 -17.55 -45.36 -12.30
CA GLU A 16 -18.84 -44.80 -11.99
C GLU A 16 -19.04 -43.54 -12.85
N PRO A 17 -20.19 -43.37 -13.52
CA PRO A 17 -20.43 -42.18 -14.31
C PRO A 17 -20.51 -40.96 -13.39
N GLU A 18 -19.76 -39.91 -13.74
CA GLU A 18 -19.87 -38.58 -13.13
C GLU A 18 -21.37 -38.21 -13.15
N SER A 19 -21.98 -38.14 -11.99
CA SER A 19 -23.31 -37.60 -11.83
C SER A 19 -23.20 -36.11 -12.16
N GLU A 20 -23.81 -35.68 -13.26
CA GLU A 20 -24.15 -34.27 -13.51
C GLU A 20 -24.85 -33.75 -12.27
N VAL A 21 -24.08 -32.97 -11.48
CA VAL A 21 -24.66 -32.11 -10.46
C VAL A 21 -25.46 -31.06 -11.21
N ALA A 22 -26.71 -31.34 -11.46
CA ALA A 22 -27.69 -30.35 -11.91
C ALA A 22 -27.60 -29.20 -10.89
N THR A 23 -27.04 -28.06 -11.34
CA THR A 23 -27.18 -26.81 -10.64
C THR A 23 -28.67 -26.50 -10.57
N GLN A 24 -29.30 -26.88 -9.45
CA GLN A 24 -30.63 -26.37 -9.13
C GLN A 24 -30.48 -24.84 -9.10
N GLU A 25 -31.13 -24.16 -10.04
CA GLU A 25 -31.40 -22.74 -9.93
C GLU A 25 -32.09 -22.53 -8.58
N ALA A 26 -31.36 -21.97 -7.63
CA ALA A 26 -31.90 -21.57 -6.36
C ALA A 26 -33.04 -20.60 -6.65
N THR A 27 -34.27 -21.00 -6.31
CA THR A 27 -35.38 -20.06 -6.24
C THR A 27 -34.94 -18.89 -5.38
N PRO A 28 -35.26 -17.64 -5.76
CA PRO A 28 -34.91 -16.47 -4.95
C PRO A 28 -35.51 -16.69 -3.54
N GLN A 29 -34.71 -17.12 -2.59
CA GLN A 29 -35.07 -17.04 -1.20
C GLN A 29 -35.25 -15.55 -0.89
N ASP A 30 -36.24 -15.22 -0.05
CA ASP A 30 -36.46 -13.86 0.46
C ASP A 30 -35.25 -13.42 1.28
N ASP A 31 -34.21 -13.01 0.59
CA ASP A 31 -33.02 -12.47 1.22
C ASP A 31 -33.35 -11.16 1.97
N PRO A 32 -32.81 -10.98 3.16
CA PRO A 32 -33.03 -9.74 3.90
C PRO A 32 -32.68 -8.51 3.02
N PRO A 33 -33.50 -7.42 3.09
CA PRO A 33 -33.24 -6.20 2.30
C PRO A 33 -31.82 -5.64 2.42
N LEU A 34 -31.12 -5.99 3.50
CA LEU A 34 -29.71 -5.65 3.73
C LEU A 34 -28.80 -6.14 2.59
N PHE A 35 -29.09 -7.30 1.99
CA PHE A 35 -28.27 -7.93 0.94
C PHE A 35 -28.69 -7.56 -0.48
N GLU A 36 -29.79 -6.86 -0.68
CA GLU A 36 -30.26 -6.42 -2.02
C GLU A 36 -29.19 -5.68 -2.82
N LYS A 37 -28.41 -4.81 -2.15
CA LYS A 37 -27.26 -4.10 -2.78
C LYS A 37 -26.16 -5.04 -3.26
N CYS A 38 -25.97 -6.20 -2.60
CA CYS A 38 -24.99 -7.21 -2.96
C CYS A 38 -25.43 -7.92 -4.26
N HIS A 39 -26.68 -8.32 -4.34
CA HIS A 39 -27.24 -8.96 -5.53
C HIS A 39 -27.29 -8.02 -6.72
N ARG A 40 -27.67 -6.75 -6.51
CA ARG A 40 -27.67 -5.72 -7.55
C ARG A 40 -26.28 -5.49 -8.15
N PHE A 41 -25.19 -5.63 -7.36
CA PHE A 41 -23.84 -5.50 -7.86
C PHE A 41 -23.49 -6.59 -8.90
N PHE A 42 -24.06 -7.79 -8.74
CA PHE A 42 -23.85 -8.94 -9.64
C PHE A 42 -24.96 -9.13 -10.66
N ASP A 43 -25.83 -8.13 -10.86
CA ASP A 43 -26.88 -8.18 -11.88
C ASP A 43 -26.27 -8.46 -13.28
N PRO A 44 -26.78 -9.47 -14.02
CA PRO A 44 -26.24 -9.82 -15.34
C PRO A 44 -26.26 -8.67 -16.36
N SER A 45 -27.15 -7.70 -16.19
CA SER A 45 -27.23 -6.49 -17.04
C SER A 45 -26.32 -5.34 -16.54
N GLY A 46 -25.65 -5.52 -15.39
CA GLY A 46 -24.85 -4.49 -14.75
C GLY A 46 -23.43 -4.36 -15.32
N ASP A 47 -22.77 -3.29 -14.92
CA ASP A 47 -21.39 -2.98 -15.36
C ASP A 47 -20.38 -4.08 -15.00
N TYR A 48 -20.55 -4.73 -13.84
CA TYR A 48 -19.66 -5.81 -13.42
C TYR A 48 -19.70 -7.00 -14.39
N ALA A 49 -20.91 -7.47 -14.75
CA ALA A 49 -21.09 -8.58 -15.66
C ALA A 49 -20.51 -8.23 -17.05
N ARG A 50 -20.85 -7.05 -17.58
CA ARG A 50 -20.35 -6.56 -18.89
C ARG A 50 -18.82 -6.54 -18.94
N VAL A 51 -18.15 -6.01 -17.92
CA VAL A 51 -16.68 -5.91 -17.87
C VAL A 51 -16.04 -7.31 -17.73
N LYS A 52 -16.69 -8.23 -17.00
CA LYS A 52 -16.24 -9.62 -16.85
C LYS A 52 -16.36 -10.41 -18.16
N GLU A 53 -17.50 -10.32 -18.86
CA GLU A 53 -17.74 -10.99 -20.14
C GLU A 53 -16.77 -10.52 -21.24
N ALA A 54 -16.40 -9.22 -21.20
CA ALA A 54 -15.45 -8.65 -22.14
C ALA A 54 -13.98 -8.96 -21.81
N ASP A 55 -13.67 -9.71 -20.77
CA ASP A 55 -12.32 -9.96 -20.20
C ASP A 55 -11.54 -8.67 -19.88
N LEU A 56 -12.26 -7.62 -19.50
CA LEU A 56 -11.72 -6.30 -19.16
C LEU A 56 -11.61 -6.06 -17.65
N TYR A 57 -11.93 -7.05 -16.80
CA TYR A 57 -11.90 -6.91 -15.35
C TYR A 57 -10.49 -7.06 -14.80
N PRO A 58 -9.83 -5.98 -14.30
CA PRO A 58 -8.40 -6.01 -13.95
C PRO A 58 -8.12 -6.53 -12.54
N TYR A 59 -9.15 -6.70 -11.70
CA TYR A 59 -8.99 -6.95 -10.27
C TYR A 59 -9.03 -8.45 -9.94
N PHE A 60 -8.42 -8.83 -8.81
CA PHE A 60 -8.37 -10.22 -8.31
C PHE A 60 -7.78 -11.22 -9.31
N ARG A 61 -6.80 -10.77 -10.11
CA ARG A 61 -6.06 -11.65 -11.01
C ARG A 61 -5.00 -12.42 -10.22
N PRO A 62 -5.00 -13.76 -10.23
CA PRO A 62 -4.00 -14.54 -9.51
C PRO A 62 -2.62 -14.41 -10.17
N ILE A 63 -1.60 -14.27 -9.33
CA ILE A 63 -0.19 -14.38 -9.71
C ILE A 63 0.25 -15.80 -9.34
N GLU A 64 0.74 -16.56 -10.30
CA GLU A 64 1.16 -17.95 -10.14
C GLU A 64 2.59 -18.05 -9.63
N GLU A 65 3.48 -17.20 -10.16
CA GLU A 65 4.88 -17.08 -9.74
C GLU A 65 5.31 -15.60 -9.73
N SER A 66 6.24 -15.26 -8.85
CA SER A 66 6.80 -13.90 -8.75
C SER A 66 8.29 -13.98 -8.42
N GLU A 67 9.13 -13.41 -9.28
CA GLU A 67 10.57 -13.34 -9.11
C GLU A 67 11.10 -11.98 -9.55
N GLY A 68 11.66 -11.23 -8.60
CA GLY A 68 12.17 -9.87 -8.86
C GLY A 68 11.10 -8.92 -9.40
N SER A 69 11.33 -8.40 -10.61
CA SER A 69 10.44 -7.51 -11.35
C SER A 69 9.43 -8.23 -12.25
N ARG A 70 9.42 -9.57 -12.24
CA ARG A 70 8.58 -10.40 -13.12
C ARG A 70 7.55 -11.20 -12.35
N ALA A 71 6.44 -11.50 -13.01
CA ALA A 71 5.40 -12.36 -12.48
C ALA A 71 4.81 -13.23 -13.60
N VAL A 72 4.31 -14.42 -13.23
CA VAL A 72 3.55 -15.28 -14.15
C VAL A 72 2.07 -15.17 -13.83
N MET A 73 1.27 -14.92 -14.88
CA MET A 73 -0.19 -14.84 -14.77
C MET A 73 -0.82 -15.50 -15.99
N ASN A 74 -1.72 -16.46 -15.76
CA ASN A 74 -2.33 -17.31 -16.81
C ASN A 74 -1.26 -17.94 -17.72
N GLY A 75 -0.13 -18.43 -17.13
CA GLY A 75 0.98 -19.03 -17.84
C GLY A 75 1.84 -18.08 -18.67
N ASN A 76 1.59 -16.77 -18.64
CA ASN A 76 2.39 -15.76 -19.33
C ASN A 76 3.28 -14.98 -18.35
N GLU A 77 4.56 -14.81 -18.73
CA GLU A 77 5.49 -13.96 -17.99
C GLU A 77 5.21 -12.49 -18.30
N LEU A 78 5.13 -11.66 -17.25
CA LEU A 78 4.85 -10.23 -17.33
C LEU A 78 5.88 -9.43 -16.55
N VAL A 79 6.27 -8.27 -17.06
CA VAL A 79 7.02 -7.26 -16.30
C VAL A 79 6.05 -6.52 -15.38
N MET A 80 6.38 -6.47 -14.08
CA MET A 80 5.52 -5.94 -13.03
C MET A 80 5.73 -4.43 -12.84
N ALA A 81 4.99 -3.61 -13.57
CA ALA A 81 5.02 -2.14 -13.45
C ALA A 81 3.96 -1.57 -12.48
N GLY A 82 3.41 -2.39 -11.59
CA GLY A 82 2.33 -1.99 -10.66
C GLY A 82 2.57 -2.39 -9.20
N SER A 83 3.75 -2.95 -8.87
CA SER A 83 4.05 -3.39 -7.50
C SER A 83 4.59 -2.25 -6.64
N ASN A 84 4.25 -2.27 -5.34
CA ASN A 84 4.84 -1.38 -4.35
C ASN A 84 6.13 -1.95 -3.71
N ASN A 85 6.73 -2.98 -4.28
CA ASN A 85 8.00 -3.58 -3.83
C ASN A 85 9.20 -2.71 -4.24
N TYR A 86 9.20 -1.44 -3.83
CA TYR A 86 10.09 -0.38 -4.33
C TYR A 86 11.58 -0.76 -4.33
N LEU A 87 12.04 -1.44 -3.29
CA LEU A 87 13.43 -1.86 -3.17
C LEU A 87 13.73 -3.23 -3.79
N GLY A 88 12.69 -3.94 -4.29
CA GLY A 88 12.85 -5.25 -4.91
C GLY A 88 13.23 -6.37 -3.94
N LEU A 89 12.87 -6.26 -2.66
CA LEU A 89 13.36 -7.14 -1.60
C LEU A 89 12.55 -8.43 -1.42
N THR A 90 11.35 -8.55 -1.99
CA THR A 90 10.51 -9.76 -1.81
C THR A 90 11.16 -11.04 -2.31
N SER A 91 12.06 -10.94 -3.29
CA SER A 91 12.78 -12.07 -3.87
C SER A 91 14.25 -12.16 -3.42
N ASP A 92 14.74 -11.22 -2.60
CA ASP A 92 16.11 -11.23 -2.12
C ASP A 92 16.38 -12.49 -1.26
N PRO A 93 17.41 -13.31 -1.62
CA PRO A 93 17.67 -14.56 -0.94
C PRO A 93 17.97 -14.39 0.56
N ARG A 94 18.60 -13.29 0.96
CA ARG A 94 18.92 -12.98 2.37
C ARG A 94 17.63 -12.72 3.18
N VAL A 95 16.65 -12.09 2.55
CA VAL A 95 15.33 -11.82 3.15
C VAL A 95 14.53 -13.12 3.30
N LYS A 96 14.54 -13.97 2.25
CA LYS A 96 13.92 -15.30 2.29
C LYS A 96 14.55 -16.18 3.38
N GLU A 97 15.88 -16.18 3.50
CA GLU A 97 16.62 -16.94 4.51
C GLU A 97 16.26 -16.50 5.93
N ALA A 98 16.28 -15.19 6.21
CA ALA A 98 15.91 -14.65 7.52
C ALA A 98 14.48 -15.06 7.94
N ALA A 99 13.53 -15.05 7.00
CA ALA A 99 12.15 -15.49 7.25
C ALA A 99 12.09 -17.00 7.59
N GLN A 100 12.87 -17.84 6.88
CA GLN A 100 12.93 -19.29 7.12
C GLN A 100 13.55 -19.60 8.47
N GLU A 101 14.66 -18.97 8.82
CA GLU A 101 15.33 -19.14 10.12
C GLU A 101 14.43 -18.74 11.29
N ALA A 102 13.73 -17.60 11.19
CA ALA A 102 12.78 -17.17 12.19
C ALA A 102 11.62 -18.17 12.35
N THR A 103 11.12 -18.70 11.23
CA THR A 103 10.08 -19.74 11.28
C THR A 103 10.59 -21.01 11.96
N ALA A 104 11.81 -21.43 11.66
CA ALA A 104 12.42 -22.61 12.29
C ALA A 104 12.63 -22.42 13.80
N LYS A 105 12.98 -21.21 14.24
CA LYS A 105 13.25 -20.91 15.67
C LYS A 105 11.97 -20.71 16.48
N TYR A 106 10.98 -19.98 15.98
CA TYR A 106 9.83 -19.51 16.76
C TYR A 106 8.49 -20.15 16.34
N GLY A 107 8.46 -20.91 15.25
CA GLY A 107 7.21 -21.42 14.65
C GLY A 107 6.56 -20.42 13.68
N THR A 108 5.35 -20.76 13.24
CA THR A 108 4.66 -20.03 12.14
C THR A 108 3.86 -18.81 12.61
N GLY A 109 3.64 -18.66 13.91
CA GLY A 109 2.85 -17.54 14.45
C GLY A 109 2.93 -17.44 15.95
N CYS A 110 2.44 -16.32 16.50
CA CYS A 110 2.51 -16.01 17.95
C CYS A 110 1.27 -16.47 18.73
N THR A 111 0.15 -16.77 18.03
CA THR A 111 -1.14 -17.20 18.61
C THR A 111 -1.71 -16.30 19.72
N GLY A 112 -1.34 -15.02 19.72
CA GLY A 112 -1.79 -14.03 20.68
C GLY A 112 -1.39 -12.61 20.32
N SER A 113 -1.98 -11.65 21.02
CA SER A 113 -1.65 -10.23 20.83
C SER A 113 -0.32 -9.87 21.49
N ARG A 114 0.26 -8.75 21.04
CA ARG A 114 1.46 -8.15 21.65
C ARG A 114 1.27 -7.88 23.14
N PHE A 115 0.07 -7.54 23.55
CA PHE A 115 -0.28 -7.21 24.93
C PHE A 115 -0.23 -8.41 25.88
N LEU A 116 -0.51 -9.62 25.38
CA LEU A 116 -0.58 -10.84 26.19
C LEU A 116 0.66 -11.74 25.97
N ASN A 117 0.52 -12.74 25.11
CA ASN A 117 1.54 -13.78 24.89
C ASN A 117 2.26 -13.70 23.55
N GLY A 118 1.94 -12.72 22.72
CA GLY A 118 2.44 -12.62 21.32
C GLY A 118 3.65 -11.70 21.17
N THR A 119 4.37 -11.31 22.23
CA THR A 119 5.58 -10.50 22.11
C THR A 119 6.82 -11.41 22.11
N LEU A 120 7.56 -11.39 20.99
CA LEU A 120 8.86 -12.04 20.85
C LEU A 120 9.99 -11.00 21.02
N ASP A 121 11.20 -11.47 21.31
CA ASP A 121 12.42 -10.67 21.30
C ASP A 121 12.63 -9.94 19.96
N LEU A 122 12.35 -10.61 18.82
CA LEU A 122 12.39 -10.01 17.48
C LEU A 122 11.51 -8.75 17.34
N HIS A 123 10.34 -8.72 18.00
CA HIS A 123 9.49 -7.54 17.96
C HIS A 123 10.15 -6.34 18.66
N LEU A 124 10.77 -6.60 19.83
CA LEU A 124 11.46 -5.56 20.61
C LEU A 124 12.68 -5.03 19.86
N GLU A 125 13.46 -5.93 19.25
CA GLU A 125 14.60 -5.58 18.41
C GLU A 125 14.18 -4.70 17.23
N LEU A 126 13.09 -5.08 16.54
CA LEU A 126 12.59 -4.29 15.40
C LEU A 126 12.09 -2.91 15.86
N GLU A 127 11.38 -2.81 16.98
CA GLU A 127 10.94 -1.53 17.56
C GLU A 127 12.14 -0.62 17.87
N GLU A 128 13.19 -1.15 18.47
CA GLU A 128 14.42 -0.40 18.77
C GLU A 128 15.10 0.08 17.48
N ARG A 129 15.34 -0.82 16.53
CA ARG A 129 15.99 -0.48 15.25
C ARG A 129 15.20 0.51 14.40
N LEU A 130 13.86 0.46 14.44
CA LEU A 130 13.02 1.42 13.73
C LEU A 130 13.06 2.81 14.41
N ALA A 131 13.02 2.87 15.73
CA ALA A 131 13.16 4.11 16.46
C ALA A 131 14.50 4.79 16.12
N ASP A 132 15.60 4.04 16.16
CA ASP A 132 16.94 4.52 15.80
C ASP A 132 17.01 4.96 14.32
N PHE A 133 16.47 4.15 13.39
CA PHE A 133 16.46 4.49 11.98
C PHE A 133 15.70 5.78 11.71
N MET A 134 14.54 5.96 12.34
CA MET A 134 13.71 7.16 12.19
C MET A 134 14.21 8.35 13.03
N GLY A 135 15.15 8.12 13.97
CA GLY A 135 15.65 9.14 14.88
C GLY A 135 14.57 9.60 15.88
N LYS A 136 13.74 8.69 16.34
CA LYS A 136 12.66 8.93 17.33
C LYS A 136 12.91 8.14 18.59
N ASP A 137 12.27 8.54 19.70
CA ASP A 137 12.49 7.93 21.00
C ASP A 137 11.99 6.50 21.11
N LYS A 138 10.91 6.19 20.39
CA LYS A 138 10.25 4.88 20.48
C LYS A 138 9.47 4.51 19.23
N ALA A 139 9.32 3.19 19.02
CA ALA A 139 8.42 2.61 18.02
C ALA A 139 7.44 1.62 18.67
N VAL A 140 6.30 1.43 18.03
CA VAL A 140 5.34 0.35 18.31
C VAL A 140 4.92 -0.30 16.99
N LEU A 141 4.86 -1.65 16.97
CA LEU A 141 4.51 -2.45 15.79
C LEU A 141 3.04 -2.82 15.80
N PHE A 142 2.44 -2.83 14.61
CA PHE A 142 1.08 -3.29 14.34
C PHE A 142 1.07 -4.41 13.29
N SER A 143 0.01 -5.22 13.26
CA SER A 143 -0.09 -6.35 12.33
C SER A 143 -0.30 -5.93 10.87
N THR A 144 -0.77 -4.71 10.60
CA THR A 144 -0.83 -4.09 9.28
C THR A 144 -0.67 -2.57 9.37
N GLY A 145 -0.25 -1.92 8.26
CA GLY A 145 -0.23 -0.45 8.17
C GLY A 145 -1.63 0.17 8.29
N TYR A 146 -2.68 -0.52 7.84
CA TYR A 146 -4.06 -0.08 8.01
C TYR A 146 -4.42 0.04 9.50
N MET A 147 -4.16 -1.01 10.27
CA MET A 147 -4.40 -1.06 11.72
C MET A 147 -3.54 -0.05 12.48
N THR A 148 -2.38 0.30 11.95
CA THR A 148 -1.51 1.33 12.55
C THR A 148 -2.22 2.67 12.59
N ASN A 149 -2.65 3.18 11.44
CA ASN A 149 -3.31 4.50 11.37
C ASN A 149 -4.63 4.52 12.13
N GLU A 150 -5.44 3.48 11.99
CA GLU A 150 -6.71 3.35 12.73
C GLU A 150 -6.48 3.39 14.24
N GLY A 151 -5.57 2.57 14.75
CA GLY A 151 -5.29 2.47 16.18
C GLY A 151 -4.59 3.69 16.75
N VAL A 152 -3.68 4.32 16.01
CA VAL A 152 -3.02 5.56 16.44
C VAL A 152 -4.04 6.68 16.59
N LEU A 153 -4.87 6.93 15.55
CA LEU A 153 -5.88 7.99 15.58
C LEU A 153 -6.93 7.76 16.67
N GLU A 154 -7.41 6.51 16.83
CA GLU A 154 -8.31 6.14 17.92
C GLU A 154 -7.70 6.40 19.30
N ALA A 155 -6.42 6.10 19.48
CA ALA A 155 -5.76 6.22 20.77
C ALA A 155 -5.47 7.66 21.17
N VAL A 156 -4.98 8.50 20.22
CA VAL A 156 -4.45 9.83 20.54
C VAL A 156 -5.50 10.96 20.48
N ALA A 157 -6.60 10.78 19.74
CA ALA A 157 -7.62 11.79 19.58
C ALA A 157 -8.98 11.29 20.05
N GLY A 158 -9.59 11.98 21.01
CA GLY A 158 -10.83 11.58 21.67
C GLY A 158 -11.89 12.68 21.68
N ARG A 159 -12.90 12.50 22.57
CA ARG A 159 -13.96 13.51 22.75
C ARG A 159 -13.36 14.83 23.19
N GLY A 160 -13.70 15.88 22.46
CA GLY A 160 -13.18 17.20 22.74
C GLY A 160 -12.04 17.63 21.80
N ASP A 161 -11.36 16.70 21.16
CA ASP A 161 -10.30 16.97 20.20
C ASP A 161 -10.82 17.15 18.76
N ILE A 162 -9.95 17.67 17.87
CA ILE A 162 -10.26 17.91 16.46
C ILE A 162 -9.14 17.30 15.60
N ILE A 163 -9.53 16.46 14.63
CA ILE A 163 -8.62 15.93 13.60
C ILE A 163 -8.84 16.71 12.30
N PHE A 164 -7.79 17.32 11.76
CA PHE A 164 -7.74 17.93 10.43
C PHE A 164 -7.15 16.93 9.46
N SER A 165 -7.98 16.40 8.54
CA SER A 165 -7.59 15.34 7.61
C SER A 165 -7.58 15.84 6.18
N ASP A 166 -6.52 15.58 5.41
CA ASP A 166 -6.51 15.84 3.97
C ASP A 166 -7.62 15.01 3.28
N LYS A 167 -8.26 15.62 2.28
CA LYS A 167 -9.38 15.00 1.57
C LYS A 167 -8.97 13.71 0.82
N ASP A 168 -7.74 13.65 0.36
CA ASP A 168 -7.22 12.55 -0.45
C ASP A 168 -6.37 11.56 0.37
N ASN A 169 -6.43 11.64 1.69
CA ASN A 169 -5.81 10.68 2.59
C ASN A 169 -6.26 9.25 2.30
N HIS A 170 -5.34 8.32 2.54
CA HIS A 170 -5.61 6.89 2.44
C HIS A 170 -6.79 6.45 3.32
N ALA A 171 -7.50 5.41 2.87
CA ALA A 171 -8.68 4.88 3.55
C ALA A 171 -8.45 4.51 5.03
N CYS A 172 -7.24 4.11 5.42
CA CYS A 172 -6.92 3.80 6.82
C CYS A 172 -6.94 5.03 7.73
N ILE A 173 -6.48 6.19 7.25
CA ILE A 173 -6.61 7.45 8.00
C ILE A 173 -8.09 7.82 8.13
N VAL A 174 -8.84 7.70 7.02
CA VAL A 174 -10.30 7.97 7.05
C VAL A 174 -11.00 7.03 8.04
N ALA A 175 -10.68 5.75 8.05
CA ALA A 175 -11.23 4.79 9.03
C ALA A 175 -10.86 5.18 10.47
N GLY A 176 -9.59 5.52 10.71
CA GLY A 176 -9.12 5.98 12.02
C GLY A 176 -9.84 7.23 12.51
N THR A 177 -10.16 8.19 11.61
CA THR A 177 -10.97 9.36 11.99
C THR A 177 -12.42 9.00 12.32
N GLN A 178 -12.95 7.90 11.77
CA GLN A 178 -14.32 7.43 12.05
C GLN A 178 -14.41 6.61 13.34
N THR A 179 -13.35 5.88 13.69
CA THR A 179 -13.28 5.10 14.94
C THR A 179 -12.88 5.97 16.13
N SER A 180 -12.13 7.03 15.90
CA SER A 180 -11.87 8.08 16.88
C SER A 180 -13.17 8.79 17.29
N LEU A 181 -13.25 9.23 18.53
CA LEU A 181 -14.37 10.03 19.03
C LEU A 181 -14.15 11.54 18.85
N ALA A 182 -13.07 11.95 18.19
CA ALA A 182 -12.76 13.34 17.89
C ALA A 182 -13.65 13.89 16.76
N GLU A 183 -13.82 15.20 16.73
CA GLU A 183 -14.42 15.89 15.57
C GLU A 183 -13.45 15.84 14.39
N THR A 184 -13.93 15.39 13.22
CA THR A 184 -13.09 15.37 12.00
C THR A 184 -13.45 16.50 11.06
N ARG A 185 -12.47 17.33 10.71
CA ARG A 185 -12.58 18.40 9.71
C ARG A 185 -11.69 18.04 8.50
N ARG A 186 -12.30 17.87 7.32
CA ARG A 186 -11.56 17.52 6.09
C ARG A 186 -11.24 18.79 5.29
N TYR A 187 -9.94 19.06 5.07
CA TYR A 187 -9.51 20.13 4.20
C TYR A 187 -9.27 19.64 2.76
N ARG A 188 -9.32 20.59 1.80
CA ARG A 188 -9.06 20.29 0.39
C ARG A 188 -7.63 19.80 0.21
N HIS A 189 -7.46 18.82 -0.68
CA HIS A 189 -6.17 18.18 -0.92
C HIS A 189 -5.04 19.19 -1.13
N ASN A 190 -4.00 19.09 -0.29
CA ASN A 190 -2.79 19.92 -0.28
C ASN A 190 -3.05 21.45 -0.24
N ASP A 191 -4.25 21.88 0.16
CA ASP A 191 -4.67 23.28 0.27
C ASP A 191 -4.43 23.80 1.70
N LEU A 192 -3.25 24.35 1.91
CA LEU A 192 -2.84 24.83 3.24
C LEU A 192 -3.53 26.13 3.64
N ASP A 193 -4.01 26.94 2.71
CA ASP A 193 -4.82 28.12 3.03
C ASP A 193 -6.17 27.70 3.58
N HIS A 194 -6.77 26.65 3.02
CA HIS A 194 -7.99 26.07 3.57
C HIS A 194 -7.76 25.45 4.94
N LEU A 195 -6.65 24.71 5.12
CA LEU A 195 -6.28 24.15 6.42
C LEU A 195 -6.09 25.26 7.47
N ARG A 196 -5.37 26.35 7.14
CA ARG A 196 -5.18 27.52 7.99
C ARG A 196 -6.52 28.09 8.45
N THR A 197 -7.42 28.37 7.51
CA THR A 197 -8.76 28.90 7.82
C THR A 197 -9.51 28.00 8.81
N MET A 198 -9.37 26.67 8.68
CA MET A 198 -10.03 25.71 9.57
C MET A 198 -9.37 25.68 10.96
N LEU A 199 -8.04 25.82 11.03
CA LEU A 199 -7.30 25.89 12.29
C LEU A 199 -7.61 27.19 13.05
N GLU A 200 -7.61 28.35 12.38
CA GLU A 200 -8.03 29.64 12.93
C GLU A 200 -9.40 29.54 13.56
N ARG A 201 -10.37 29.04 12.80
CA ARG A 201 -11.74 28.85 13.29
C ARG A 201 -11.81 27.92 14.51
N ALA A 202 -11.05 26.81 14.49
CA ALA A 202 -11.01 25.88 15.63
C ALA A 202 -10.37 26.52 16.86
N HIS A 203 -9.32 27.33 16.66
CA HIS A 203 -8.65 28.06 17.73
C HIS A 203 -9.60 29.07 18.41
N ASP A 204 -10.40 29.82 17.62
CA ASP A 204 -11.36 30.79 18.13
C ASP A 204 -12.55 30.12 18.83
N GLU A 205 -13.12 29.06 18.23
CA GLU A 205 -14.32 28.39 18.75
C GLU A 205 -14.02 27.49 19.96
N ARG A 206 -12.84 26.85 19.99
CA ARG A 206 -12.46 25.82 20.98
C ARG A 206 -10.98 25.90 21.29
N PRO A 207 -10.49 26.94 21.96
CA PRO A 207 -9.06 27.16 22.23
C PRO A 207 -8.39 25.99 23.00
N ASP A 208 -9.16 25.35 23.90
CA ASP A 208 -8.66 24.24 24.73
C ASP A 208 -8.74 22.86 24.06
N ALA A 209 -9.25 22.77 22.81
CA ALA A 209 -9.31 21.49 22.09
C ALA A 209 -7.92 21.03 21.65
N GLY A 210 -7.60 19.76 21.88
CA GLY A 210 -6.48 19.11 21.23
C GLY A 210 -6.67 19.11 19.71
N LYS A 211 -5.60 19.38 18.96
CA LYS A 211 -5.64 19.48 17.50
C LYS A 211 -4.62 18.52 16.90
N LEU A 212 -5.04 17.74 15.92
CA LEU A 212 -4.18 16.82 15.18
C LEU A 212 -4.36 17.05 13.67
N ILE A 213 -3.27 17.34 12.97
CA ILE A 213 -3.21 17.33 11.51
C ILE A 213 -2.76 15.94 11.11
N ALA A 214 -3.56 15.21 10.31
CA ALA A 214 -3.25 13.86 9.83
C ALA A 214 -3.27 13.83 8.30
N THR A 215 -2.16 13.41 7.68
CA THR A 215 -2.03 13.35 6.22
C THR A 215 -1.05 12.27 5.77
N ASP A 216 -1.24 11.76 4.53
CA ASP A 216 -0.23 10.97 3.85
C ASP A 216 1.04 11.82 3.63
N GLY A 217 2.22 11.26 3.89
CA GLY A 217 3.50 11.89 3.56
C GLY A 217 3.83 11.83 2.07
N VAL A 218 3.42 10.72 1.42
CA VAL A 218 3.40 10.53 -0.04
C VAL A 218 2.05 9.97 -0.44
N PHE A 219 1.33 10.69 -1.29
CA PHE A 219 -0.01 10.31 -1.74
C PHE A 219 0.04 9.16 -2.74
N SER A 220 -0.65 8.07 -2.42
CA SER A 220 -0.55 6.78 -3.10
C SER A 220 -0.97 6.78 -4.57
N MET A 221 -1.84 7.72 -4.98
CA MET A 221 -2.35 7.80 -6.36
C MET A 221 -1.56 8.78 -7.21
N SER A 222 -1.18 9.94 -6.67
CA SER A 222 -0.46 10.99 -7.41
C SER A 222 1.06 10.86 -7.34
N GLY A 223 1.60 10.19 -6.32
CA GLY A 223 3.04 10.18 -6.05
C GLY A 223 3.59 11.53 -5.57
N LYS A 224 2.74 12.47 -5.18
CA LYS A 224 3.17 13.76 -4.63
C LYS A 224 3.61 13.62 -3.18
N ILE A 225 4.61 14.41 -2.80
CA ILE A 225 5.06 14.54 -1.40
C ILE A 225 4.21 15.63 -0.73
N ALA A 226 3.79 15.41 0.52
CA ALA A 226 3.10 16.43 1.31
C ALA A 226 4.01 17.64 1.56
N ARG A 227 3.41 18.81 1.71
CA ARG A 227 4.10 20.07 2.02
C ARG A 227 4.50 20.13 3.50
N VAL A 228 5.37 19.22 3.93
CA VAL A 228 5.72 18.99 5.34
C VAL A 228 6.22 20.25 6.05
N PRO A 229 7.10 21.09 5.48
CA PRO A 229 7.53 22.31 6.16
C PRO A 229 6.37 23.23 6.55
N GLU A 230 5.48 23.51 5.61
CA GLU A 230 4.36 24.40 5.84
C GLU A 230 3.27 23.77 6.75
N LEU A 231 3.13 22.44 6.72
CA LEU A 231 2.27 21.73 7.68
C LEU A 231 2.80 21.86 9.11
N LEU A 232 4.11 21.77 9.30
CA LEU A 232 4.76 21.97 10.60
C LEU A 232 4.62 23.41 11.08
N ASP A 233 4.82 24.41 10.19
CA ASP A 233 4.63 25.80 10.53
C ASP A 233 3.20 26.10 10.99
N LEU A 234 2.19 25.47 10.35
CA LEU A 234 0.79 25.55 10.79
C LEU A 234 0.54 24.82 12.13
N ALA A 235 1.17 23.65 12.30
CA ALA A 235 1.06 22.91 13.55
C ALA A 235 1.59 23.72 14.73
N ASP A 236 2.76 24.33 14.57
CA ASP A 236 3.40 25.17 15.58
C ASP A 236 2.55 26.44 15.88
N GLU A 237 2.03 27.10 14.83
CA GLU A 237 1.25 28.34 14.98
C GLU A 237 -0.07 28.12 15.75
N PHE A 238 -0.71 26.95 15.57
CA PHE A 238 -2.02 26.66 16.17
C PHE A 238 -1.99 25.66 17.32
N ASP A 239 -0.82 25.32 17.84
CA ASP A 239 -0.64 24.34 18.90
C ASP A 239 -1.31 22.99 18.53
N ALA A 240 -0.98 22.49 17.36
CA ALA A 240 -1.48 21.24 16.82
C ALA A 240 -0.36 20.19 16.70
N ALA A 241 -0.69 18.92 16.88
CA ALA A 241 0.22 17.84 16.54
C ALA A 241 0.15 17.54 15.03
N LEU A 242 1.26 17.05 14.44
CA LEU A 242 1.31 16.54 13.07
C LEU A 242 1.59 15.03 13.08
N MET A 243 0.75 14.26 12.39
CA MET A 243 0.91 12.85 12.07
C MET A 243 1.08 12.70 10.56
N LEU A 244 2.17 12.04 10.14
CA LEU A 244 2.42 11.68 8.74
C LEU A 244 2.31 10.16 8.54
N ASP A 245 1.52 9.74 7.56
CA ASP A 245 1.56 8.36 7.04
C ASP A 245 2.61 8.27 5.93
N ASP A 246 3.77 7.76 6.28
CA ASP A 246 4.91 7.58 5.38
C ASP A 246 4.94 6.19 4.72
N ALA A 247 3.78 5.52 4.59
CA ALA A 247 3.68 4.18 4.00
C ALA A 247 4.25 4.09 2.57
N HIS A 248 4.22 5.17 1.79
CA HIS A 248 4.83 5.27 0.46
C HIS A 248 6.14 6.07 0.45
N ALA A 249 6.60 6.54 1.60
CA ALA A 249 7.77 7.41 1.72
C ALA A 249 9.00 6.68 2.27
N ILE A 250 8.81 5.81 3.28
CA ILE A 250 9.92 5.09 3.91
C ILE A 250 10.51 4.06 2.96
N GLY A 251 11.84 4.10 2.80
CA GLY A 251 12.57 3.32 1.81
C GLY A 251 12.39 3.84 0.37
N VAL A 252 11.84 5.07 0.20
CA VAL A 252 11.56 5.67 -1.11
C VAL A 252 12.12 7.09 -1.23
N VAL A 253 11.85 7.96 -0.25
CA VAL A 253 12.26 9.37 -0.30
C VAL A 253 13.05 9.77 0.94
N GLY A 254 13.76 10.89 0.81
CA GLY A 254 14.60 11.46 1.85
C GLY A 254 15.95 10.76 2.03
N PRO A 255 16.91 11.40 2.68
CA PRO A 255 18.24 10.85 2.91
C PRO A 255 18.18 9.47 3.59
N GLY A 256 18.74 8.45 2.94
CA GLY A 256 18.72 7.07 3.40
C GLY A 256 17.34 6.45 3.47
N GLY A 257 16.34 6.99 2.75
CA GLY A 257 14.98 6.45 2.72
C GLY A 257 14.19 6.67 4.01
N ARG A 258 14.50 7.73 4.79
CA ARG A 258 13.84 8.01 6.09
C ARG A 258 12.51 8.73 5.99
N GLY A 259 11.90 8.79 4.80
CA GLY A 259 10.54 9.26 4.61
C GLY A 259 10.41 10.75 4.26
N SER A 260 9.17 11.20 4.16
CA SER A 260 8.78 12.51 3.61
C SER A 260 9.37 13.69 4.37
N ALA A 261 9.29 13.67 5.69
CA ALA A 261 9.82 14.75 6.53
C ALA A 261 11.35 14.89 6.43
N SER A 262 12.05 13.78 6.25
CA SER A 262 13.51 13.78 6.09
C SER A 262 13.98 14.41 4.78
N THR A 263 13.14 14.41 3.75
CA THR A 263 13.38 15.10 2.47
C THR A 263 13.64 16.60 2.67
N PHE A 264 13.01 17.18 3.68
CA PHE A 264 13.11 18.61 4.02
C PHE A 264 13.98 18.87 5.25
N GLY A 265 14.65 17.83 5.78
CA GLY A 265 15.47 17.97 7.00
C GLY A 265 14.66 18.23 8.28
N ARG A 266 13.34 17.94 8.27
CA ARG A 266 12.38 18.26 9.34
C ARG A 266 11.82 17.01 10.05
N LYS A 267 12.50 15.84 9.93
CA LYS A 267 12.01 14.57 10.51
C LYS A 267 11.86 14.62 12.05
N ASP A 268 12.69 15.41 12.72
CA ASP A 268 12.69 15.50 14.18
C ASP A 268 11.51 16.33 14.71
N ASP A 269 10.95 17.21 13.88
CA ASP A 269 9.85 18.12 14.24
C ASP A 269 8.47 17.46 14.13
N VAL A 270 8.34 16.35 13.38
CA VAL A 270 7.06 15.63 13.24
C VAL A 270 6.76 14.84 14.51
N HIS A 271 5.56 15.00 15.05
CA HIS A 271 5.15 14.37 16.32
C HIS A 271 4.97 12.85 16.20
N LEU A 272 4.27 12.40 15.16
CA LEU A 272 4.03 10.98 14.90
C LEU A 272 4.27 10.67 13.42
N ILE A 273 5.03 9.60 13.18
CA ILE A 273 5.20 9.06 11.83
C ILE A 273 4.73 7.61 11.86
N THR A 274 3.80 7.28 10.97
CA THR A 274 3.36 5.91 10.74
C THR A 274 3.92 5.36 9.44
N GLY A 275 4.00 4.06 9.32
CA GLY A 275 4.49 3.40 8.11
C GLY A 275 3.98 1.98 7.97
N THR A 276 4.24 1.38 6.82
CA THR A 276 3.87 -0.01 6.52
C THR A 276 5.07 -0.82 6.11
N PHE A 277 5.02 -2.12 6.39
CA PHE A 277 6.04 -3.07 5.91
C PHE A 277 5.63 -3.76 4.59
N SER A 278 4.42 -3.49 4.09
CA SER A 278 3.87 -4.16 2.90
C SER A 278 4.37 -3.61 1.57
N LYS A 279 5.38 -2.75 1.60
CA LYS A 279 5.96 -2.09 0.42
C LYS A 279 7.48 -2.25 0.42
N SER A 280 8.26 -1.21 0.70
CA SER A 280 9.73 -1.24 0.69
C SER A 280 10.36 -2.33 1.57
N PHE A 281 9.70 -2.72 2.65
CA PHE A 281 10.17 -3.76 3.57
C PHE A 281 9.73 -5.19 3.23
N ALA A 282 9.11 -5.42 2.07
CA ALA A 282 8.81 -6.74 1.50
C ALA A 282 8.03 -7.71 2.42
N SER A 283 7.21 -7.21 3.36
CA SER A 283 6.55 -8.01 4.38
C SER A 283 5.09 -7.60 4.58
N ILE A 284 4.53 -7.86 5.75
CA ILE A 284 3.26 -7.33 6.23
C ILE A 284 3.46 -6.75 7.62
N GLY A 285 2.65 -5.76 7.99
CA GLY A 285 2.71 -5.07 9.26
C GLY A 285 2.78 -3.57 9.08
N GLY A 286 2.93 -2.87 10.19
CA GLY A 286 3.15 -1.44 10.22
C GLY A 286 3.72 -0.99 11.55
N PHE A 287 4.03 0.29 11.66
CA PHE A 287 4.60 0.85 12.87
C PHE A 287 4.22 2.31 13.04
N CYS A 288 4.31 2.78 14.28
CA CYS A 288 4.28 4.19 14.62
C CYS A 288 5.51 4.53 15.45
N VAL A 289 6.15 5.67 15.14
CA VAL A 289 7.27 6.23 15.91
C VAL A 289 6.97 7.65 16.37
N GLY A 290 7.53 8.03 17.52
CA GLY A 290 7.36 9.36 18.10
C GLY A 290 8.01 9.47 19.48
N ASP A 291 7.52 10.43 20.27
CA ASP A 291 7.88 10.58 21.68
C ASP A 291 7.56 9.31 22.48
N ARG A 292 8.41 9.01 23.45
CA ARG A 292 8.34 7.78 24.27
C ARG A 292 6.99 7.62 24.96
N ASP A 293 6.51 8.66 25.62
CA ASP A 293 5.30 8.56 26.44
C ASP A 293 4.05 8.46 25.55
N VAL A 294 4.05 9.15 24.40
CA VAL A 294 2.99 9.07 23.41
C VAL A 294 2.90 7.69 22.79
N VAL A 295 4.04 7.11 22.36
CA VAL A 295 4.08 5.77 21.76
C VAL A 295 3.73 4.69 22.78
N GLU A 296 4.16 4.82 24.03
CA GLU A 296 3.74 3.90 25.11
C GLU A 296 2.25 4.01 25.41
N TYR A 297 1.68 5.20 25.36
CA TYR A 297 0.23 5.38 25.47
C TYR A 297 -0.51 4.68 24.35
N ILE A 298 -0.08 4.88 23.08
CA ILE A 298 -0.63 4.20 21.90
C ILE A 298 -0.56 2.68 22.07
N ARG A 299 0.57 2.13 22.50
CA ARG A 299 0.79 0.71 22.77
C ARG A 299 -0.26 0.10 23.72
N HIS A 300 -0.72 0.88 24.71
CA HIS A 300 -1.67 0.42 25.73
C HIS A 300 -3.13 0.74 25.40
N LYS A 301 -3.40 1.64 24.45
CA LYS A 301 -4.74 2.16 24.19
C LYS A 301 -5.28 1.84 22.80
N ALA A 302 -4.42 1.68 21.79
CA ALA A 302 -4.85 1.35 20.45
C ALA A 302 -5.53 -0.03 20.42
N SER A 303 -6.84 -0.07 20.13
CA SER A 303 -7.61 -1.31 20.11
C SER A 303 -7.08 -2.30 19.08
N THR A 304 -6.65 -1.80 17.93
CA THR A 304 -6.08 -2.60 16.84
C THR A 304 -4.72 -3.23 17.19
N HIS A 305 -4.04 -2.73 18.23
CA HIS A 305 -2.82 -3.33 18.77
C HIS A 305 -3.13 -4.34 19.90
N VAL A 306 -4.00 -3.95 20.84
CA VAL A 306 -4.29 -4.74 22.04
C VAL A 306 -5.10 -6.00 21.72
N PHE A 307 -6.05 -5.91 20.78
CA PHE A 307 -7.01 -6.98 20.47
C PHE A 307 -6.71 -7.73 19.16
N SER A 308 -5.53 -7.50 18.57
CA SER A 308 -5.11 -8.22 17.36
C SER A 308 -3.94 -9.16 17.63
N ALA A 309 -3.86 -10.24 16.87
CA ALA A 309 -2.70 -11.13 16.89
C ALA A 309 -1.44 -10.40 16.40
N SER A 310 -0.31 -10.76 16.97
CA SER A 310 1.00 -10.20 16.62
C SER A 310 1.46 -10.61 15.23
N MET A 311 2.35 -9.82 14.65
CA MET A 311 3.06 -10.19 13.44
C MET A 311 3.77 -11.55 13.64
N PRO A 312 3.67 -12.50 12.68
CA PRO A 312 4.43 -13.74 12.72
C PRO A 312 5.95 -13.51 12.73
N PRO A 313 6.74 -14.42 13.32
CA PRO A 313 8.20 -14.26 13.42
C PRO A 313 8.87 -14.10 12.05
N SER A 314 8.42 -14.83 11.04
CA SER A 314 8.94 -14.71 9.66
C SER A 314 8.79 -13.31 9.10
N THR A 315 7.65 -12.65 9.32
CA THR A 315 7.40 -11.30 8.82
C THR A 315 8.26 -10.26 9.55
N VAL A 316 8.48 -10.43 10.85
CA VAL A 316 9.35 -9.54 11.64
C VAL A 316 10.81 -9.66 11.19
N ALA A 317 11.31 -10.89 11.02
CA ALA A 317 12.67 -11.14 10.52
C ALA A 317 12.88 -10.61 9.10
N THR A 318 11.86 -10.73 8.22
CA THR A 318 11.86 -10.10 6.89
C THR A 318 12.10 -8.60 6.99
N VAL A 319 11.38 -7.90 7.88
CA VAL A 319 11.52 -6.45 8.04
C VAL A 319 12.89 -6.08 8.60
N LEU A 320 13.38 -6.80 9.62
CA LEU A 320 14.71 -6.59 10.19
C LEU A 320 15.81 -6.70 9.11
N LYS A 321 15.76 -7.74 8.28
CA LYS A 321 16.72 -7.93 7.19
C LYS A 321 16.55 -6.88 6.10
N SER A 322 15.33 -6.51 5.76
CA SER A 322 15.07 -5.44 4.77
C SER A 322 15.59 -4.08 5.23
N LEU A 323 15.44 -3.76 6.52
CA LEU A 323 15.97 -2.53 7.12
C LEU A 323 17.50 -2.52 7.10
N GLU A 324 18.15 -3.64 7.41
CA GLU A 324 19.60 -3.80 7.31
C GLU A 324 20.07 -3.55 5.88
N ILE A 325 19.45 -4.20 4.88
CA ILE A 325 19.80 -4.02 3.46
C ILE A 325 19.62 -2.56 3.02
N LEU A 326 18.53 -1.89 3.43
CA LEU A 326 18.29 -0.49 3.11
C LEU A 326 19.41 0.41 3.64
N GLN A 327 19.93 0.12 4.85
CA GLN A 327 21.02 0.89 5.47
C GLN A 327 22.38 0.60 4.84
N ASP A 328 22.65 -0.66 4.47
CA ASP A 328 23.95 -1.11 3.96
C ASP A 328 24.11 -0.91 2.45
N GLU A 329 23.00 -0.81 1.71
CA GLU A 329 23.00 -0.69 0.23
C GLU A 329 22.31 0.61 -0.25
N PRO A 330 22.86 1.79 0.05
CA PRO A 330 22.26 3.09 -0.35
C PRO A 330 22.08 3.23 -1.86
N GLY A 331 22.93 2.59 -2.67
CA GLY A 331 22.82 2.59 -4.14
C GLY A 331 21.51 1.98 -4.65
N ARG A 332 20.79 1.19 -3.85
CA ARG A 332 19.47 0.67 -4.20
C ARG A 332 18.42 1.80 -4.26
N LEU A 333 18.50 2.74 -3.33
CA LEU A 333 17.64 3.92 -3.33
C LEU A 333 17.99 4.87 -4.48
N ASP A 334 19.29 5.08 -4.74
CA ASP A 334 19.75 5.90 -5.86
C ASP A 334 19.23 5.34 -7.19
N ARG A 335 19.34 4.02 -7.39
CA ARG A 335 18.80 3.33 -8.57
C ARG A 335 17.29 3.51 -8.71
N LEU A 336 16.54 3.43 -7.62
CA LEU A 336 15.10 3.66 -7.63
C LEU A 336 14.74 5.07 -8.11
N HIS A 337 15.50 6.08 -7.71
CA HIS A 337 15.29 7.46 -8.15
C HIS A 337 15.65 7.62 -9.64
N GLU A 338 16.78 7.07 -10.10
CA GLU A 338 17.15 7.07 -11.52
C GLU A 338 16.05 6.47 -12.40
N ILE A 339 15.52 5.31 -12.00
CA ILE A 339 14.41 4.64 -12.68
C ILE A 339 13.17 5.54 -12.70
N SER A 340 12.86 6.20 -11.58
CA SER A 340 11.68 7.06 -11.48
C SER A 340 11.75 8.24 -12.43
N ASP A 341 12.92 8.88 -12.52
CA ASP A 341 13.15 10.01 -13.43
C ASP A 341 13.10 9.55 -14.89
N TYR A 342 13.77 8.44 -15.21
CA TYR A 342 13.77 7.85 -16.54
C TYR A 342 12.35 7.55 -17.05
N MET A 343 11.55 6.89 -16.24
CA MET A 343 10.19 6.49 -16.62
C MET A 343 9.25 7.69 -16.70
N ARG A 344 9.36 8.65 -15.79
CA ARG A 344 8.55 9.89 -15.82
C ARG A 344 8.82 10.69 -17.09
N ASP A 345 10.08 10.89 -17.43
CA ASP A 345 10.47 11.59 -18.64
C ASP A 345 10.12 10.80 -19.90
N GLY A 346 10.27 9.47 -19.86
CA GLY A 346 9.85 8.58 -20.93
C GLY A 346 8.38 8.73 -21.28
N PHE A 347 7.49 8.67 -20.29
CA PHE A 347 6.03 8.86 -20.50
C PHE A 347 5.69 10.26 -21.03
N ARG A 348 6.32 11.31 -20.48
CA ARG A 348 6.13 12.69 -20.96
C ARG A 348 6.55 12.83 -22.41
N ASN A 349 7.71 12.28 -22.79
CA ASN A 349 8.21 12.31 -24.17
C ASN A 349 7.32 11.55 -25.15
N LEU A 350 6.64 10.50 -24.69
CA LEU A 350 5.64 9.76 -25.47
C LEU A 350 4.31 10.51 -25.60
N GLY A 351 4.12 11.61 -24.85
CA GLY A 351 2.93 12.45 -24.91
C GLY A 351 1.82 12.06 -23.92
N PHE A 352 2.12 11.25 -22.91
CA PHE A 352 1.19 10.95 -21.83
C PHE A 352 1.15 12.08 -20.78
N ASP A 353 -0.02 12.31 -20.21
CA ASP A 353 -0.18 13.08 -18.98
C ASP A 353 0.16 12.19 -17.76
N VAL A 354 1.13 12.58 -16.98
CA VAL A 354 1.65 11.79 -15.82
C VAL A 354 1.51 12.53 -14.50
N TRP A 355 0.67 13.53 -14.43
CA TRP A 355 0.57 14.43 -13.29
C TRP A 355 1.95 14.90 -12.76
N GLU A 356 1.96 15.67 -11.69
CA GLU A 356 3.22 16.12 -11.05
C GLU A 356 3.67 15.10 -9.98
N SER A 357 4.08 13.90 -10.42
CA SER A 357 4.66 12.91 -9.51
C SER A 357 6.11 13.25 -9.17
N GLU A 358 6.50 12.98 -7.93
CA GLU A 358 7.84 13.23 -7.38
C GLU A 358 8.52 11.94 -6.89
N THR A 359 7.86 10.79 -7.05
CA THR A 359 8.27 9.50 -6.49
C THR A 359 8.22 8.39 -7.55
N PRO A 360 8.59 7.15 -7.24
CA PRO A 360 8.45 6.01 -8.15
C PRO A 360 7.00 5.67 -8.54
N ILE A 361 6.01 6.31 -7.94
CA ILE A 361 4.60 6.19 -8.32
C ILE A 361 4.34 7.17 -9.45
N ILE A 362 4.09 6.68 -10.65
CA ILE A 362 3.82 7.53 -11.82
C ILE A 362 2.42 7.21 -12.36
N PRO A 363 1.43 8.08 -12.12
CA PRO A 363 0.10 7.93 -12.71
C PRO A 363 0.15 8.32 -14.19
N VAL A 364 -0.33 7.44 -15.05
CA VAL A 364 -0.46 7.70 -16.50
C VAL A 364 -1.95 7.85 -16.81
N VAL A 365 -2.40 9.08 -17.09
CA VAL A 365 -3.81 9.40 -17.26
C VAL A 365 -4.32 8.84 -18.59
N ILE A 366 -5.43 8.10 -18.52
CA ILE A 366 -6.15 7.57 -19.68
C ILE A 366 -7.45 8.34 -19.90
N GLY A 367 -8.11 8.77 -18.82
CA GLY A 367 -9.31 9.62 -18.83
C GLY A 367 -10.61 8.84 -18.64
N ASP A 368 -11.07 8.09 -19.63
CA ASP A 368 -12.31 7.31 -19.55
C ASP A 368 -12.09 5.94 -18.89
N MET A 369 -13.07 5.49 -18.11
CA MET A 369 -13.00 4.23 -17.37
C MET A 369 -12.93 3.00 -18.29
N GLU A 370 -13.79 2.94 -19.33
CA GLU A 370 -13.82 1.79 -20.23
C GLU A 370 -12.53 1.73 -21.06
N GLN A 371 -12.08 2.91 -21.54
CA GLN A 371 -10.79 3.02 -22.23
C GLN A 371 -9.62 2.60 -21.34
N CYS A 372 -9.67 2.92 -20.04
CA CYS A 372 -8.68 2.50 -19.05
C CYS A 372 -8.63 0.97 -18.91
N PHE A 373 -9.77 0.30 -18.83
CA PHE A 373 -9.81 -1.17 -18.77
C PHE A 373 -9.32 -1.83 -20.06
N ARG A 374 -9.65 -1.26 -21.23
CA ARG A 374 -9.10 -1.73 -22.52
C ARG A 374 -7.60 -1.53 -22.61
N PHE A 375 -7.11 -0.38 -22.13
CA PHE A 375 -5.67 -0.09 -22.08
C PHE A 375 -4.94 -1.10 -21.20
N TRP A 376 -5.48 -1.39 -20.01
CA TRP A 376 -4.95 -2.41 -19.13
C TRP A 376 -4.89 -3.79 -19.81
N ARG A 377 -5.96 -4.20 -20.48
CA ARG A 377 -6.01 -5.50 -21.15
C ARG A 377 -4.96 -5.62 -22.25
N GLU A 378 -4.80 -4.59 -23.04
CA GLU A 378 -3.79 -4.54 -24.10
C GLU A 378 -2.37 -4.57 -23.55
N LEU A 379 -2.10 -3.92 -22.40
CA LEU A 379 -0.80 -3.99 -21.75
C LEU A 379 -0.47 -5.41 -21.25
N ILE A 380 -1.44 -6.15 -20.75
CA ILE A 380 -1.26 -7.56 -20.39
C ILE A 380 -0.84 -8.38 -21.64
N ASP A 381 -1.46 -8.13 -22.80
CA ASP A 381 -1.09 -8.81 -24.06
C ASP A 381 0.30 -8.41 -24.56
N GLU A 382 0.78 -7.22 -24.21
CA GLU A 382 2.15 -6.77 -24.46
C GLU A 382 3.15 -7.20 -23.39
N GLY A 383 2.76 -8.02 -22.41
CA GLY A 383 3.66 -8.54 -21.37
C GLY A 383 3.91 -7.57 -20.20
N VAL A 384 3.04 -6.60 -19.95
CA VAL A 384 3.21 -5.62 -18.87
C VAL A 384 2.00 -5.66 -17.91
N PHE A 385 2.27 -5.89 -16.62
CA PHE A 385 1.26 -5.76 -15.57
C PHE A 385 1.31 -4.36 -14.95
N VAL A 386 0.14 -3.72 -14.86
CA VAL A 386 -0.04 -2.41 -14.24
C VAL A 386 -1.40 -2.34 -13.55
N ASN A 387 -1.59 -1.41 -12.61
CA ASN A 387 -2.87 -1.24 -11.91
C ASN A 387 -3.77 -0.23 -12.62
N ALA A 388 -4.93 -0.66 -13.08
CA ALA A 388 -5.98 0.24 -13.55
C ALA A 388 -6.70 0.87 -12.35
N VAL A 389 -6.73 2.20 -12.28
CA VAL A 389 -7.39 2.96 -11.22
C VAL A 389 -8.49 3.82 -11.84
N VAL A 390 -9.71 3.61 -11.35
CA VAL A 390 -10.91 4.24 -11.89
C VAL A 390 -11.74 4.89 -10.78
N PRO A 391 -12.72 5.74 -11.10
CA PRO A 391 -13.64 6.26 -10.09
C PRO A 391 -14.29 5.14 -9.26
N PRO A 392 -14.47 5.31 -7.93
CA PRO A 392 -14.32 6.56 -7.18
C PRO A 392 -12.92 6.83 -6.62
N ALA A 393 -11.91 5.97 -6.88
CA ALA A 393 -10.55 6.16 -6.36
C ALA A 393 -9.84 7.38 -6.98
N VAL A 394 -10.27 7.78 -8.17
CA VAL A 394 -9.87 9.03 -8.84
C VAL A 394 -11.11 9.78 -9.33
N PRO A 395 -11.04 11.08 -9.61
CA PRO A 395 -12.17 11.83 -10.14
C PRO A 395 -12.68 11.26 -11.49
N LYS A 396 -13.97 11.47 -11.76
CA LYS A 396 -14.58 11.08 -13.04
C LYS A 396 -13.85 11.76 -14.21
N GLY A 397 -13.48 11.00 -15.23
CA GLY A 397 -12.71 11.49 -16.39
C GLY A 397 -11.20 11.52 -16.14
N GLN A 398 -10.71 10.98 -15.01
CA GLN A 398 -9.29 10.89 -14.68
C GLN A 398 -8.87 9.45 -14.37
N ALA A 399 -9.51 8.45 -14.99
CA ALA A 399 -9.05 7.07 -14.88
C ALA A 399 -7.61 6.96 -15.40
N LEU A 400 -6.79 6.16 -14.76
CA LEU A 400 -5.35 6.12 -15.02
C LEU A 400 -4.76 4.71 -14.84
N MET A 401 -3.60 4.48 -15.46
CA MET A 401 -2.69 3.40 -15.10
C MET A 401 -1.78 3.89 -13.99
N ARG A 402 -1.90 3.31 -12.79
CA ARG A 402 -0.98 3.59 -11.69
C ARG A 402 0.24 2.70 -11.85
N THR A 403 1.31 3.26 -12.40
CA THR A 403 2.59 2.57 -12.47
C THR A 403 3.41 2.81 -11.21
N SER A 404 4.24 1.85 -10.88
CA SER A 404 5.24 1.95 -9.80
C SER A 404 6.41 1.02 -10.07
N TYR A 405 7.61 1.47 -9.72
CA TYR A 405 8.85 0.84 -10.12
C TYR A 405 9.63 0.31 -8.92
N MET A 406 10.48 -0.67 -9.20
CA MET A 406 11.37 -1.31 -8.25
C MET A 406 12.82 -1.03 -8.63
N ALA A 407 13.69 -0.91 -7.62
CA ALA A 407 15.13 -0.75 -7.83
C ALA A 407 15.79 -1.92 -8.61
N THR A 408 15.08 -3.04 -8.73
CA THR A 408 15.52 -4.25 -9.44
C THR A 408 15.09 -4.32 -10.91
N HIS A 409 14.31 -3.35 -11.41
CA HIS A 409 14.02 -3.30 -12.85
C HIS A 409 15.29 -3.11 -13.66
N THR A 410 15.45 -3.90 -14.72
CA THR A 410 16.52 -3.70 -15.69
C THR A 410 16.17 -2.62 -16.71
N ASP A 411 17.18 -2.05 -17.39
CA ASP A 411 16.94 -1.02 -18.40
C ASP A 411 16.10 -1.58 -19.56
N GLU A 412 16.31 -2.85 -19.95
CA GLU A 412 15.52 -3.53 -20.98
C GLU A 412 14.05 -3.67 -20.58
N GLU A 413 13.75 -3.92 -19.29
CA GLU A 413 12.38 -4.00 -18.80
C GLU A 413 11.71 -2.61 -18.79
N LEU A 414 12.44 -1.56 -18.45
CA LEU A 414 11.94 -0.18 -18.49
C LEU A 414 11.62 0.25 -19.92
N ASP A 415 12.52 -0.04 -20.87
CA ASP A 415 12.30 0.21 -22.29
C ASP A 415 11.09 -0.56 -22.82
N HIS A 416 10.97 -1.84 -22.46
CA HIS A 416 9.81 -2.65 -22.83
C HIS A 416 8.49 -2.07 -22.30
N ILE A 417 8.45 -1.58 -21.07
CA ILE A 417 7.26 -0.92 -20.52
C ILE A 417 6.91 0.34 -21.35
N LEU A 418 7.88 1.19 -21.65
CA LEU A 418 7.66 2.40 -22.45
C LEU A 418 7.16 2.05 -23.87
N ASP A 419 7.74 1.05 -24.52
CA ASP A 419 7.34 0.59 -25.85
C ASP A 419 5.90 0.03 -25.84
N ALA A 420 5.55 -0.77 -24.85
CA ALA A 420 4.20 -1.30 -24.67
C ALA A 420 3.18 -0.17 -24.51
N PHE A 421 3.44 0.80 -23.63
CA PHE A 421 2.57 1.96 -23.44
C PHE A 421 2.45 2.80 -24.71
N HIS A 422 3.55 3.02 -25.42
CA HIS A 422 3.54 3.75 -26.70
C HIS A 422 2.67 3.06 -27.75
N LYS A 423 2.84 1.76 -27.94
CA LYS A 423 2.07 0.95 -28.87
C LYS A 423 0.59 0.97 -28.55
N VAL A 424 0.24 0.71 -27.28
CA VAL A 424 -1.15 0.69 -26.83
C VAL A 424 -1.77 2.09 -26.85
N GLY A 425 -1.01 3.11 -26.41
CA GLY A 425 -1.44 4.50 -26.42
C GLY A 425 -1.81 5.02 -27.80
N LYS A 426 -1.01 4.68 -28.81
CA LYS A 426 -1.33 4.96 -30.22
C LYS A 426 -2.54 4.16 -30.72
N LYS A 427 -2.58 2.86 -30.45
CA LYS A 427 -3.66 1.96 -30.86
C LYS A 427 -5.02 2.44 -30.37
N LEU A 428 -5.08 2.90 -29.12
CA LEU A 428 -6.32 3.35 -28.48
C LEU A 428 -6.56 4.87 -28.56
N GLY A 429 -5.68 5.61 -29.23
CA GLY A 429 -5.82 7.05 -29.42
C GLY A 429 -5.68 7.90 -28.15
N VAL A 430 -5.01 7.38 -27.13
CA VAL A 430 -4.69 8.13 -25.88
C VAL A 430 -3.60 9.16 -26.14
N ILE A 431 -2.62 8.81 -26.99
CA ILE A 431 -1.58 9.73 -27.48
C ILE A 431 -1.69 9.91 -28.97
N GLY A 432 -1.24 11.07 -29.48
CA GLY A 432 -1.32 11.41 -30.91
C GLY A 432 -0.51 10.45 -31.78
N THR A 433 -0.99 10.23 -33.01
CA THR A 433 -0.28 9.43 -34.03
C THR A 433 0.95 10.14 -34.61
N ASN A 434 1.16 11.41 -34.28
CA ASN A 434 2.27 12.20 -34.78
C ASN A 434 3.47 12.04 -33.86
N GLY A 435 4.35 11.09 -34.22
CA GLY A 435 5.71 11.08 -33.70
C GLY A 435 6.41 12.38 -34.14
N HIS A 436 7.03 13.10 -33.23
CA HIS A 436 8.00 14.09 -33.59
C HIS A 436 9.15 13.37 -34.30
N GLY A 437 9.32 13.69 -35.60
CA GLY A 437 10.50 13.33 -36.36
C GLY A 437 11.73 14.15 -35.95
#